data_e12690ab67f380e80110c31b5d6f361b
#
_entry.id   e12690ab67f380e80110c31b5d6f361b
#
_cell.length_a   1.000
_cell.length_b   1.000
_cell.length_c   1.000
_cell.angle_alpha   90.00
_cell.angle_beta   90.00
_cell.angle_gamma   90.00
#
_symmetry.space_group_name_H-M   'P 1'
#
loop_
_entity.id
_entity.type
_entity.pdbx_description
1 polymer ?
#
loop_
_entity_poly.entity_id
_entity_poly.type
_entity_poly.pdbx_seq_one_letter_code
_entity_poly.pdbx_strand_id
1 'polypeptide(L)'
;ANLVITNILNWVSRTFSWYYLLAATLYLVFIIFIACSRYGEIKLGPKHSKPEFSLLSWSAMLFSAGIGIDLMFFSVAEPLSHYMNPPVGEGQTFEAARQSMVWTLFHYGLTGWSMYALIGVALGYFSYRYNLPLTIRSALYPIFGKKIHGPIGHTVDTAAVLGTIFGIATTCGIGVVQLNYGLHVLFDLPENLWVQTGLIAV
;
A
#
# COMPACT_ATOMS: atom_id res chain seq x y z
N ALA A 1 -12.14 16.27 -17.97
CA ALA A 1 -11.11 15.39 -17.39
C ALA A 1 -11.74 14.31 -16.50
N ASN A 2 -12.58 14.65 -15.53
CA ASN A 2 -13.17 13.68 -14.58
C ASN A 2 -13.95 12.54 -15.27
N LEU A 3 -14.78 12.84 -16.28
CA LEU A 3 -15.55 11.81 -16.98
C LEU A 3 -14.66 10.78 -17.70
N VAL A 4 -13.55 11.21 -18.28
CA VAL A 4 -12.61 10.30 -18.95
C VAL A 4 -11.94 9.38 -17.95
N ILE A 5 -11.46 9.94 -16.84
CA ILE A 5 -10.81 9.17 -15.77
C ILE A 5 -11.80 8.15 -15.16
N THR A 6 -13.03 8.57 -14.88
CA THR A 6 -14.09 7.69 -14.35
C THR A 6 -14.43 6.56 -15.32
N ASN A 7 -14.52 6.85 -16.62
CA ASN A 7 -14.80 5.81 -17.61
C ASN A 7 -13.65 4.81 -17.75
N ILE A 8 -12.40 5.28 -17.71
CA ILE A 8 -11.22 4.40 -17.71
C ILE A 8 -11.21 3.53 -16.45
N LEU A 9 -11.44 4.12 -15.28
CA LEU A 9 -11.49 3.38 -14.03
C LEU A 9 -12.58 2.30 -14.05
N ASN A 10 -13.78 2.65 -14.49
CA ASN A 10 -14.89 1.71 -14.60
C ASN A 10 -14.58 0.57 -15.58
N TRP A 11 -13.95 0.88 -16.71
CA TRP A 11 -13.55 -0.13 -17.68
C TRP A 11 -12.49 -1.07 -17.10
N VAL A 12 -11.44 -0.54 -16.46
CA VAL A 12 -10.40 -1.33 -15.80
C VAL A 12 -11.01 -2.22 -14.72
N SER A 13 -11.82 -1.64 -13.84
CA SER A 13 -12.44 -2.38 -12.74
C SER A 13 -13.36 -3.52 -13.22
N ARG A 14 -14.15 -3.29 -14.26
CA ARG A 14 -15.04 -4.32 -14.82
C ARG A 14 -14.27 -5.43 -15.54
N THR A 15 -13.20 -5.07 -16.25
CA THR A 15 -12.45 -6.01 -17.09
C THR A 15 -11.44 -6.83 -16.30
N PHE A 16 -10.77 -6.20 -15.32
CA PHE A 16 -9.62 -6.79 -14.62
C PHE A 16 -9.86 -7.09 -13.15
N SER A 17 -11.05 -6.91 -12.60
CA SER A 17 -11.34 -7.21 -11.18
C SER A 17 -10.95 -8.63 -10.77
N TRP A 18 -11.23 -9.61 -11.60
CA TRP A 18 -10.84 -11.01 -11.38
C TRP A 18 -9.31 -11.18 -11.28
N TYR A 19 -8.57 -10.46 -12.12
CA TYR A 19 -7.10 -10.50 -12.12
C TYR A 19 -6.54 -9.90 -10.83
N TYR A 20 -7.05 -8.75 -10.39
CA TYR A 20 -6.61 -8.13 -9.14
C TYR A 20 -6.90 -9.04 -7.94
N LEU A 21 -8.09 -9.63 -7.87
CA LEU A 21 -8.46 -10.55 -6.79
C LEU A 21 -7.55 -11.80 -6.79
N LEU A 22 -7.33 -12.39 -7.96
CA LEU A 22 -6.46 -13.55 -8.09
C LEU A 22 -5.02 -13.21 -7.70
N ALA A 23 -4.47 -12.10 -8.20
CA ALA A 23 -3.11 -11.67 -7.87
C ALA A 23 -2.94 -11.42 -6.37
N ALA A 24 -3.86 -10.68 -5.74
CA ALA A 24 -3.82 -10.42 -4.30
C ALA A 24 -3.90 -11.72 -3.48
N THR A 25 -4.75 -12.66 -3.88
CA THR A 25 -4.86 -13.98 -3.23
C THR A 25 -3.57 -14.78 -3.38
N LEU A 26 -2.96 -14.79 -4.56
CA LEU A 26 -1.68 -15.47 -4.79
C LEU A 26 -0.56 -14.85 -3.96
N TYR A 27 -0.50 -13.53 -3.84
CA TYR A 27 0.48 -12.86 -3.00
C TYR A 27 0.31 -13.23 -1.53
N LEU A 28 -0.92 -13.25 -1.02
CA LEU A 28 -1.23 -13.65 0.34
C LEU A 28 -0.80 -15.10 0.61
N VAL A 29 -1.19 -16.02 -0.25
CA VAL A 29 -0.81 -17.45 -0.13
C VAL A 29 0.70 -17.62 -0.18
N PHE A 30 1.38 -16.90 -1.09
CA PHE A 30 2.83 -16.96 -1.23
C PHE A 30 3.56 -16.44 0.00
N ILE A 31 3.14 -15.31 0.57
CA ILE A 31 3.74 -14.74 1.78
C ILE A 31 3.53 -15.66 2.98
N ILE A 32 2.33 -16.22 3.16
CA ILE A 32 2.06 -17.21 4.22
C ILE A 32 2.93 -18.45 4.01
N PHE A 33 3.05 -18.95 2.78
CA PHE A 33 3.90 -20.09 2.47
C PHE A 33 5.37 -19.81 2.85
N ILE A 34 5.92 -18.65 2.49
CA ILE A 34 7.28 -18.29 2.87
C ILE A 34 7.41 -18.22 4.40
N ALA A 35 6.50 -17.53 5.07
CA ALA A 35 6.56 -17.35 6.53
C ALA A 35 6.49 -18.67 7.30
N CYS A 36 5.67 -19.63 6.83
CA CYS A 36 5.49 -20.93 7.48
C CYS A 36 6.50 -21.99 7.02
N SER A 37 7.34 -21.71 6.04
CA SER A 37 8.32 -22.64 5.50
C SER A 37 9.73 -22.36 6.03
N ARG A 38 10.66 -23.28 5.77
CA ARG A 38 12.09 -23.07 6.03
C ARG A 38 12.71 -21.84 5.35
N TYR A 39 12.02 -21.29 4.37
CA TYR A 39 12.48 -20.09 3.69
C TYR A 39 12.30 -18.83 4.55
N GLY A 40 11.39 -18.82 5.53
CA GLY A 40 11.22 -17.74 6.48
C GLY A 40 12.43 -17.50 7.40
N GLU A 41 13.31 -18.50 7.57
CA GLU A 41 14.54 -18.38 8.35
C GLU A 41 15.71 -17.73 7.58
N ILE A 42 15.54 -17.49 6.28
CA ILE A 42 16.59 -16.91 5.45
C ILE A 42 16.76 -15.43 5.78
N LYS A 43 17.94 -15.04 6.26
CA LYS A 43 18.27 -13.62 6.45
C LYS A 43 18.24 -12.88 5.10
N LEU A 44 17.58 -11.73 5.06
CA LEU A 44 17.53 -10.89 3.86
C LEU A 44 18.89 -10.28 3.52
N GLY A 45 19.74 -10.04 4.53
CA GLY A 45 21.11 -9.58 4.35
C GLY A 45 22.17 -10.72 4.40
N PRO A 46 23.46 -10.36 4.41
CA PRO A 46 24.55 -11.30 4.61
C PRO A 46 24.41 -12.10 5.92
N LYS A 47 24.92 -13.34 5.95
CA LYS A 47 24.78 -14.21 7.12
C LYS A 47 25.32 -13.63 8.43
N HIS A 48 26.39 -12.82 8.33
CA HIS A 48 27.05 -12.17 9.47
C HIS A 48 26.42 -10.83 9.88
N SER A 49 25.46 -10.31 9.10
CA SER A 49 24.82 -9.03 9.41
C SER A 49 24.06 -9.08 10.74
N LYS A 50 24.13 -7.98 11.48
CA LYS A 50 23.36 -7.73 12.68
C LYS A 50 22.32 -6.66 12.38
N PRO A 51 21.23 -6.56 13.18
CA PRO A 51 20.30 -5.44 13.05
C PRO A 51 21.04 -4.10 13.20
N GLU A 52 20.78 -3.16 12.30
CA GLU A 52 21.35 -1.81 12.31
C GLU A 52 20.65 -0.91 13.32
N PHE A 53 19.34 -1.11 13.49
CA PHE A 53 18.51 -0.33 14.39
C PHE A 53 18.11 -1.15 15.62
N SER A 54 17.89 -0.47 16.75
CA SER A 54 17.25 -1.07 17.90
C SER A 54 15.82 -1.48 17.57
N LEU A 55 15.27 -2.46 18.31
CA LEU A 55 13.89 -2.90 18.11
C LEU A 55 12.90 -1.74 18.24
N LEU A 56 13.12 -0.83 19.18
CA LEU A 56 12.27 0.35 19.38
C LEU A 56 12.32 1.30 18.18
N SER A 57 13.54 1.61 17.71
CA SER A 57 13.70 2.50 16.53
C SER A 57 13.08 1.88 15.28
N TRP A 58 13.30 0.59 15.05
CA TRP A 58 12.70 -0.14 13.94
C TRP A 58 11.17 -0.15 14.02
N SER A 59 10.60 -0.45 15.20
CA SER A 59 9.16 -0.41 15.40
C SER A 59 8.58 0.99 15.19
N ALA A 60 9.26 2.04 15.67
CA ALA A 60 8.83 3.42 15.47
C ALA A 60 8.83 3.83 13.98
N MET A 61 9.84 3.41 13.21
CA MET A 61 9.87 3.65 11.77
C MET A 61 8.72 2.94 11.04
N LEU A 62 8.45 1.67 11.37
CA LEU A 62 7.32 0.93 10.79
C LEU A 62 5.97 1.54 11.18
N PHE A 63 5.83 1.93 12.45
CA PHE A 63 4.62 2.59 12.95
C PHE A 63 4.40 3.92 12.22
N SER A 64 5.42 4.75 12.08
CA SER A 64 5.36 6.03 11.39
C SER A 64 4.94 5.89 9.92
N ALA A 65 5.47 4.87 9.23
CA ALA A 65 5.15 4.65 7.82
C ALA A 65 3.79 3.95 7.61
N GLY A 66 3.41 3.01 8.50
CA GLY A 66 2.24 2.14 8.29
C GLY A 66 0.96 2.63 8.97
N ILE A 67 1.08 3.27 10.15
CA ILE A 67 -0.08 3.73 10.93
C ILE A 67 -0.38 5.21 10.67
N GLY A 68 0.40 5.86 9.84
CA GLY A 68 0.16 7.24 9.50
C GLY A 68 -1.27 7.49 9.00
N ILE A 69 -1.40 8.42 8.13
CA ILE A 69 -2.68 8.95 7.68
C ILE A 69 -3.63 7.86 7.14
N ASP A 70 -3.09 6.90 6.38
CA ASP A 70 -3.94 5.89 5.72
C ASP A 70 -4.70 5.03 6.73
N LEU A 71 -4.02 4.48 7.72
CA LEU A 71 -4.68 3.61 8.69
C LEU A 71 -5.62 4.42 9.61
N MET A 72 -5.22 5.60 10.03
CA MET A 72 -6.03 6.49 10.85
C MET A 72 -7.30 6.94 10.12
N PHE A 73 -7.20 7.28 8.84
CA PHE A 73 -8.34 7.71 8.03
C PHE A 73 -9.27 6.54 7.70
N PHE A 74 -8.72 5.47 7.14
CA PHE A 74 -9.53 4.37 6.64
C PHE A 74 -10.09 3.46 7.74
N SER A 75 -9.55 3.51 8.96
CA SER A 75 -10.15 2.80 10.10
C SER A 75 -11.60 3.24 10.39
N VAL A 76 -11.95 4.45 10.00
CA VAL A 76 -13.31 5.00 10.15
C VAL A 76 -14.02 5.08 8.80
N ALA A 77 -13.35 5.63 7.78
CA ALA A 77 -13.94 5.90 6.48
C ALA A 77 -14.40 4.62 5.76
N GLU A 78 -13.62 3.54 5.86
CA GLU A 78 -13.94 2.31 5.14
C GLU A 78 -15.10 1.52 5.75
N PRO A 79 -15.15 1.26 7.06
CA PRO A 79 -16.34 0.65 7.67
C PRO A 79 -17.61 1.47 7.42
N LEU A 80 -17.52 2.80 7.48
CA LEU A 80 -18.65 3.67 7.21
C LEU A 80 -19.09 3.59 5.74
N SER A 81 -18.13 3.56 4.81
CA SER A 81 -18.42 3.39 3.37
C SER A 81 -19.14 2.07 3.09
N HIS A 82 -18.66 0.96 3.68
CA HIS A 82 -19.29 -0.35 3.53
C HIS A 82 -20.66 -0.44 4.24
N TYR A 83 -20.87 0.32 5.31
CA TYR A 83 -22.18 0.43 5.94
C TYR A 83 -23.17 1.17 5.04
N MET A 84 -22.73 2.28 4.45
CA MET A 84 -23.58 3.11 3.58
C MET A 84 -23.84 2.45 2.22
N ASN A 85 -22.82 1.81 1.63
CA ASN A 85 -22.87 1.21 0.31
C ASN A 85 -22.15 -0.15 0.32
N PRO A 86 -22.76 -1.22 0.89
CA PRO A 86 -22.13 -2.53 0.96
C PRO A 86 -21.99 -3.13 -0.44
N PRO A 87 -20.97 -3.98 -0.67
CA PRO A 87 -20.82 -4.70 -1.93
C PRO A 87 -21.98 -5.65 -2.24
N VAL A 88 -22.69 -6.10 -1.22
CA VAL A 88 -23.84 -7.02 -1.31
C VAL A 88 -24.93 -6.57 -0.36
N GLY A 89 -26.18 -6.52 -0.83
CA GLY A 89 -27.34 -6.14 -0.03
C GLY A 89 -27.60 -4.64 -0.01
N GLU A 90 -28.48 -4.21 0.89
CA GLU A 90 -28.88 -2.81 1.06
C GLU A 90 -28.05 -2.15 2.15
N GLY A 91 -27.64 -0.89 1.90
CA GLY A 91 -26.92 -0.08 2.88
C GLY A 91 -27.79 0.39 4.05
N GLN A 92 -27.13 0.86 5.10
CA GLN A 92 -27.79 1.43 6.30
C GLN A 92 -28.71 0.44 7.04
N THR A 93 -28.46 -0.85 6.88
CA THR A 93 -29.18 -1.92 7.57
C THR A 93 -28.31 -2.52 8.68
N PHE A 94 -28.95 -3.27 9.59
CA PHE A 94 -28.22 -4.00 10.64
C PHE A 94 -27.23 -5.01 10.03
N GLU A 95 -27.60 -5.65 8.93
CA GLU A 95 -26.72 -6.59 8.24
C GLU A 95 -25.54 -5.88 7.58
N ALA A 96 -25.76 -4.71 6.95
CA ALA A 96 -24.69 -3.88 6.42
C ALA A 96 -23.72 -3.43 7.52
N ALA A 97 -24.21 -3.06 8.69
CA ALA A 97 -23.36 -2.70 9.84
C ALA A 97 -22.52 -3.90 10.31
N ARG A 98 -23.10 -5.08 10.37
CA ARG A 98 -22.38 -6.31 10.74
C ARG A 98 -21.31 -6.69 9.73
N GLN A 99 -21.61 -6.56 8.45
CA GLN A 99 -20.70 -6.94 7.37
C GLN A 99 -19.62 -5.88 7.08
N SER A 100 -19.87 -4.62 7.42
CA SER A 100 -18.94 -3.52 7.12
C SER A 100 -17.52 -3.77 7.64
N MET A 101 -17.41 -4.28 8.87
CA MET A 101 -16.10 -4.62 9.45
C MET A 101 -15.44 -5.81 8.77
N VAL A 102 -16.23 -6.79 8.32
CA VAL A 102 -15.71 -7.96 7.58
C VAL A 102 -15.12 -7.52 6.25
N TRP A 103 -15.81 -6.65 5.52
CA TRP A 103 -15.31 -6.09 4.25
C TRP A 103 -14.06 -5.24 4.46
N THR A 104 -14.04 -4.40 5.49
CA THR A 104 -12.88 -3.61 5.85
C THR A 104 -11.67 -4.49 6.16
N LEU A 105 -11.83 -5.53 6.99
CA LEU A 105 -10.74 -6.44 7.31
C LEU A 105 -10.31 -7.29 6.12
N PHE A 106 -11.21 -7.63 5.22
CA PHE A 106 -10.88 -8.32 3.98
C PHE A 106 -10.00 -7.45 3.07
N HIS A 107 -10.36 -6.17 2.90
CA HIS A 107 -9.61 -5.24 2.05
C HIS A 107 -8.33 -4.75 2.72
N TYR A 108 -8.44 -4.22 3.94
CA TYR A 108 -7.34 -3.56 4.67
C TYR A 108 -6.52 -4.50 5.56
N GLY A 109 -6.94 -5.74 5.73
CA GLY A 109 -6.24 -6.73 6.54
C GLY A 109 -5.11 -7.42 5.76
N LEU A 110 -5.02 -8.73 5.93
CA LEU A 110 -3.93 -9.54 5.36
C LEU A 110 -3.82 -9.42 3.83
N THR A 111 -4.92 -9.21 3.13
CA THR A 111 -4.93 -9.09 1.66
C THR A 111 -4.12 -7.89 1.19
N GLY A 112 -4.39 -6.71 1.72
CA GLY A 112 -3.65 -5.49 1.38
C GLY A 112 -2.18 -5.56 1.83
N TRP A 113 -1.96 -5.95 3.08
CA TRP A 113 -0.61 -6.02 3.65
C TRP A 113 0.28 -7.10 3.04
N SER A 114 -0.29 -8.14 2.42
CA SER A 114 0.49 -9.13 1.68
C SER A 114 1.25 -8.53 0.49
N MET A 115 0.71 -7.52 -0.17
CA MET A 115 1.38 -6.82 -1.27
C MET A 115 2.60 -6.03 -0.78
N TYR A 116 2.47 -5.32 0.34
CA TYR A 116 3.59 -4.63 0.97
C TYR A 116 4.67 -5.61 1.43
N ALA A 117 4.26 -6.70 2.08
CA ALA A 117 5.19 -7.74 2.52
C ALA A 117 5.94 -8.37 1.35
N LEU A 118 5.26 -8.65 0.24
CA LEU A 118 5.87 -9.21 -0.97
C LEU A 118 6.95 -8.28 -1.52
N ILE A 119 6.62 -7.00 -1.69
CA ILE A 119 7.56 -6.00 -2.21
C ILE A 119 8.73 -5.82 -1.23
N GLY A 120 8.46 -5.72 0.07
CA GLY A 120 9.50 -5.58 1.10
C GLY A 120 10.46 -6.76 1.13
N VAL A 121 9.95 -7.99 1.12
CA VAL A 121 10.76 -9.21 1.07
C VAL A 121 11.58 -9.27 -0.24
N ALA A 122 10.97 -8.99 -1.38
CA ALA A 122 11.65 -9.03 -2.68
C ALA A 122 12.77 -7.99 -2.75
N LEU A 123 12.49 -6.73 -2.40
CA LEU A 123 13.50 -5.68 -2.38
C LEU A 123 14.62 -5.98 -1.37
N GLY A 124 14.28 -6.39 -0.16
CA GLY A 124 15.26 -6.73 0.87
C GLY A 124 16.15 -7.90 0.44
N TYR A 125 15.55 -8.97 -0.07
CA TYR A 125 16.29 -10.15 -0.48
C TYR A 125 17.23 -9.87 -1.66
N PHE A 126 16.75 -9.29 -2.74
CA PHE A 126 17.57 -9.06 -3.93
C PHE A 126 18.60 -7.95 -3.73
N SER A 127 18.29 -6.90 -2.98
CA SER A 127 19.24 -5.82 -2.77
C SER A 127 20.30 -6.16 -1.74
N TYR A 128 19.90 -6.63 -0.56
CA TYR A 128 20.88 -6.84 0.52
C TYR A 128 21.62 -8.17 0.43
N ARG A 129 21.02 -9.21 -0.15
CA ARG A 129 21.65 -10.53 -0.27
C ARG A 129 22.37 -10.74 -1.58
N TYR A 130 21.85 -10.18 -2.68
CA TYR A 130 22.45 -10.31 -4.02
C TYR A 130 23.19 -9.05 -4.48
N ASN A 131 23.24 -7.99 -3.67
CA ASN A 131 23.87 -6.72 -4.02
C ASN A 131 23.33 -6.11 -5.33
N LEU A 132 22.04 -6.30 -5.61
CA LEU A 132 21.38 -5.68 -6.74
C LEU A 132 20.86 -4.29 -6.35
N PRO A 133 20.58 -3.41 -7.32
CA PRO A 133 19.99 -2.09 -7.03
C PRO A 133 18.72 -2.20 -6.20
N LEU A 134 18.49 -1.25 -5.29
CA LEU A 134 17.26 -1.19 -4.48
C LEU A 134 16.10 -0.63 -5.32
N THR A 135 15.70 -1.39 -6.33
CA THR A 135 14.65 -1.04 -7.30
C THR A 135 13.83 -2.27 -7.66
N ILE A 136 12.61 -2.05 -8.15
CA ILE A 136 11.67 -3.14 -8.49
C ILE A 136 12.24 -4.08 -9.55
N ARG A 137 13.05 -3.57 -10.49
CA ARG A 137 13.69 -4.42 -11.50
C ARG A 137 14.51 -5.57 -10.91
N SER A 138 15.09 -5.37 -9.73
CA SER A 138 15.93 -6.38 -9.08
C SER A 138 15.17 -7.65 -8.70
N ALA A 139 13.88 -7.54 -8.37
CA ALA A 139 13.00 -8.68 -8.12
C ALA A 139 12.80 -9.57 -9.38
N LEU A 140 13.01 -9.02 -10.56
CA LEU A 140 12.90 -9.74 -11.83
C LEU A 140 14.20 -10.43 -12.26
N TYR A 141 15.29 -10.28 -11.50
CA TYR A 141 16.57 -10.88 -11.82
C TYR A 141 16.54 -12.39 -12.05
N PRO A 142 15.78 -13.21 -11.27
CA PRO A 142 15.70 -14.64 -11.52
C PRO A 142 15.11 -15.01 -12.87
N ILE A 143 14.29 -14.15 -13.45
CA ILE A 143 13.59 -14.39 -14.73
C ILE A 143 14.43 -13.86 -15.90
N PHE A 144 14.94 -12.65 -15.80
CA PHE A 144 15.57 -11.92 -16.90
C PHE A 144 17.10 -11.82 -16.77
N GLY A 145 17.69 -12.25 -15.65
CA GLY A 145 19.13 -12.17 -15.41
C GLY A 145 19.66 -10.75 -15.63
N LYS A 146 20.81 -10.62 -16.32
CA LYS A 146 21.44 -9.33 -16.60
C LYS A 146 20.62 -8.39 -17.49
N LYS A 147 19.56 -8.87 -18.16
CA LYS A 147 18.68 -8.03 -19.00
C LYS A 147 17.88 -7.00 -18.19
N ILE A 148 17.84 -7.15 -16.85
CA ILE A 148 17.25 -6.12 -15.97
C ILE A 148 18.00 -4.78 -16.03
N HIS A 149 19.24 -4.75 -16.50
CA HIS A 149 20.01 -3.50 -16.66
C HIS A 149 19.75 -2.80 -18.02
N GLY A 150 18.87 -3.37 -18.85
CA GLY A 150 18.48 -2.83 -20.15
C GLY A 150 17.04 -2.29 -20.19
N PRO A 151 16.44 -2.18 -21.39
CA PRO A 151 15.11 -1.60 -21.59
C PRO A 151 14.01 -2.22 -20.72
N ILE A 152 14.04 -3.54 -20.50
CA ILE A 152 13.06 -4.25 -19.65
C ILE A 152 13.08 -3.66 -18.23
N GLY A 153 14.26 -3.57 -17.62
CA GLY A 153 14.38 -3.03 -16.27
C GLY A 153 14.03 -1.54 -16.20
N HIS A 154 14.41 -0.77 -17.21
CA HIS A 154 14.04 0.66 -17.28
C HIS A 154 12.52 0.85 -17.36
N THR A 155 11.82 0.05 -18.16
CA THR A 155 10.35 0.09 -18.25
C THR A 155 9.70 -0.25 -16.90
N VAL A 156 10.19 -1.28 -16.23
CA VAL A 156 9.68 -1.69 -14.91
C VAL A 156 9.88 -0.59 -13.86
N ASP A 157 11.09 -0.04 -13.78
CA ASP A 157 11.35 1.03 -12.81
C ASP A 157 10.58 2.33 -13.15
N THR A 158 10.41 2.66 -14.42
CA THR A 158 9.58 3.80 -14.83
C THR A 158 8.13 3.59 -14.39
N ALA A 159 7.57 2.41 -14.61
CA ALA A 159 6.22 2.08 -14.16
C ALA A 159 6.09 2.15 -12.63
N ALA A 160 7.10 1.65 -11.90
CA ALA A 160 7.14 1.72 -10.44
C ALA A 160 7.22 3.17 -9.93
N VAL A 161 8.05 4.01 -10.55
CA VAL A 161 8.16 5.44 -10.21
C VAL A 161 6.85 6.17 -10.45
N LEU A 162 6.20 5.94 -11.60
CA LEU A 162 4.89 6.53 -11.88
C LEU A 162 3.84 6.10 -10.87
N GLY A 163 3.76 4.80 -10.56
CA GLY A 163 2.86 4.28 -9.52
C GLY A 163 3.12 4.93 -8.15
N THR A 164 4.39 5.08 -7.78
CA THR A 164 4.80 5.73 -6.53
C THR A 164 4.38 7.21 -6.50
N ILE A 165 4.60 7.96 -7.58
CA ILE A 165 4.21 9.37 -7.66
C ILE A 165 2.70 9.53 -7.46
N PHE A 166 1.89 8.75 -8.17
CA PHE A 166 0.43 8.81 -8.00
C PHE A 166 -0.03 8.34 -6.62
N GLY A 167 0.58 7.29 -6.08
CA GLY A 167 0.30 6.82 -4.73
C GLY A 167 0.60 7.88 -3.67
N ILE A 168 1.79 8.47 -3.69
CA ILE A 168 2.19 9.53 -2.75
C ILE A 168 1.27 10.75 -2.90
N ALA A 169 0.96 11.17 -4.12
CA ALA A 169 0.06 12.31 -4.35
C ALA A 169 -1.32 12.08 -3.74
N THR A 170 -1.86 10.86 -3.86
CA THR A 170 -3.16 10.49 -3.26
C THR A 170 -3.09 10.48 -1.73
N THR A 171 -2.09 9.81 -1.16
CA THR A 171 -1.91 9.72 0.30
C THR A 171 -1.67 11.09 0.93
N CYS A 172 -0.78 11.90 0.34
CA CYS A 172 -0.55 13.27 0.82
C CYS A 172 -1.80 14.13 0.72
N GLY A 173 -2.58 13.99 -0.37
CA GLY A 173 -3.83 14.73 -0.54
C GLY A 173 -4.85 14.40 0.55
N ILE A 174 -5.10 13.11 0.81
CA ILE A 174 -5.98 12.65 1.89
C ILE A 174 -5.47 13.17 3.25
N GLY A 175 -4.17 13.02 3.50
CA GLY A 175 -3.56 13.42 4.76
C GLY A 175 -3.65 14.89 5.07
N VAL A 176 -3.44 15.72 4.08
CA VAL A 176 -3.54 17.18 4.24
C VAL A 176 -4.98 17.61 4.53
N VAL A 177 -5.95 17.03 3.85
CA VAL A 177 -7.36 17.30 4.12
C VAL A 177 -7.74 16.86 5.54
N GLN A 178 -7.32 15.67 5.96
CA GLN A 178 -7.58 15.17 7.30
C GLN A 178 -6.91 16.04 8.38
N LEU A 179 -5.64 16.43 8.16
CA LEU A 179 -4.91 17.29 9.08
C LEU A 179 -5.55 18.67 9.17
N ASN A 180 -5.96 19.27 8.04
CA ASN A 180 -6.64 20.56 8.03
C ASN A 180 -7.99 20.50 8.78
N TYR A 181 -8.76 19.43 8.60
CA TYR A 181 -9.97 19.20 9.36
C TYR A 181 -9.71 19.09 10.87
N GLY A 182 -8.69 18.31 11.26
CA GLY A 182 -8.30 18.21 12.67
C GLY A 182 -7.87 19.55 13.27
N LEU A 183 -7.10 20.35 12.52
CA LEU A 183 -6.71 21.70 12.95
C LEU A 183 -7.89 22.67 12.99
N HIS A 184 -8.87 22.51 12.12
CA HIS A 184 -10.12 23.26 12.19
C HIS A 184 -10.87 22.96 13.49
N VAL A 185 -11.05 21.68 13.82
CA VAL A 185 -11.77 21.27 15.04
C VAL A 185 -11.05 21.72 16.33
N LEU A 186 -9.71 21.69 16.34
CA LEU A 186 -8.93 22.01 17.54
C LEU A 186 -8.63 23.50 17.71
N PHE A 187 -8.42 24.21 16.62
CA PHE A 187 -7.86 25.58 16.61
C PHE A 187 -8.68 26.56 15.77
N ASP A 188 -9.83 26.13 15.24
CA ASP A 188 -10.72 26.93 14.37
C ASP A 188 -9.99 27.48 13.11
N LEU A 189 -8.97 26.76 12.63
CA LEU A 189 -8.28 27.11 11.40
C LEU A 189 -9.20 26.86 10.18
N PRO A 190 -9.27 27.78 9.21
CA PRO A 190 -10.19 27.61 8.08
C PRO A 190 -9.83 26.42 7.20
N GLU A 191 -10.86 25.68 6.75
CA GLU A 191 -10.71 24.61 5.79
C GLU A 191 -10.67 25.18 4.37
N ASN A 192 -9.46 25.48 3.90
CA ASN A 192 -9.28 26.02 2.55
C ASN A 192 -7.96 25.61 1.91
N LEU A 193 -7.87 25.84 0.60
CA LEU A 193 -6.71 25.46 -0.20
C LEU A 193 -5.41 26.11 0.27
N TRP A 194 -5.45 27.33 0.82
CA TRP A 194 -4.25 28.03 1.28
C TRP A 194 -3.62 27.37 2.50
N VAL A 195 -4.46 26.98 3.47
CA VAL A 195 -4.00 26.23 4.64
C VAL A 195 -3.46 24.88 4.22
N GLN A 196 -4.19 24.16 3.35
CA GLN A 196 -3.76 22.87 2.82
C GLN A 196 -2.43 22.97 2.06
N THR A 197 -2.25 23.98 1.24
CA THR A 197 -0.97 24.21 0.54
C THR A 197 0.16 24.53 1.53
N GLY A 198 -0.12 25.31 2.57
CA GLY A 198 0.85 25.55 3.64
C GLY A 198 1.25 24.25 4.37
N LEU A 199 0.30 23.37 4.65
CA LEU A 199 0.56 22.09 5.30
C LEU A 199 1.38 21.11 4.43
N ILE A 200 1.27 21.20 3.11
CA ILE A 200 2.12 20.41 2.19
C ILE A 200 3.56 20.91 2.17
N ALA A 201 3.77 22.21 2.40
CA ALA A 201 5.08 22.85 2.30
C ALA A 201 5.98 22.67 3.54
N VAL A 202 5.40 22.15 4.64
CA VAL A 202 6.09 21.87 5.92
C VAL A 202 6.45 20.40 6.03
#